data_97ce23281354370965c95d3e009f74bd
#
_entry.id   97ce23281354370965c95d3e009f74bd
#
_cell.length_a   1.000
_cell.length_b   1.000
_cell.length_c   1.000
_cell.angle_alpha   90.00
_cell.angle_beta   90.00
_cell.angle_gamma   90.00
#
_symmetry.space_group_name_H-M   'P 1'
#
loop_
_entity.id
_entity.type
_entity.pdbx_description
1 polymer ?
#
loop_
_entity_poly.entity_id
_entity_poly.type
_entity_poly.pdbx_seq_one_letter_code
_entity_poly.pdbx_strand_id
1 'polypeptide(L)'
;SDITVAHVPGAFELPVTAAAMARSSNYDAVICIGAVIEGETAHFEYVSKEASDGIARLSVDTGVPVIFGVQTTYTTDQAFARIGHASGYAEAAVEMANLLRTLNDA
;
A
#
# COMPACT_ATOMS: atom_id res chain seq x y z
N SER A 1 -0.83 -20.96 -3.02
CA SER A 1 -1.38 -19.75 -3.60
C SER A 1 -0.27 -18.72 -3.83
N ASP A 2 -0.43 -17.93 -4.84
CA ASP A 2 0.54 -16.88 -5.18
C ASP A 2 0.33 -15.59 -4.37
N ILE A 3 -0.65 -15.60 -3.47
CA ILE A 3 -0.98 -14.44 -2.66
C ILE A 3 -0.65 -14.70 -1.19
N THR A 4 0.15 -13.82 -0.62
CA THR A 4 0.46 -13.83 0.82
C THR A 4 -0.19 -12.63 1.48
N VAL A 5 -0.87 -12.83 2.59
CA VAL A 5 -1.51 -11.76 3.34
C VAL A 5 -0.84 -11.63 4.70
N ALA A 6 -0.34 -10.43 4.99
CA ALA A 6 0.22 -10.08 6.29
C ALA A 6 -0.65 -9.02 6.96
N HIS A 7 -0.98 -9.22 8.22
CA HIS A 7 -1.76 -8.26 9.00
C HIS A 7 -0.86 -7.47 9.92
N VAL A 8 -1.09 -6.16 10.00
CA VAL A 8 -0.31 -5.25 10.84
C VAL A 8 -1.23 -4.49 11.80
N PRO A 9 -0.70 -3.98 12.92
CA PRO A 9 -1.54 -3.29 13.92
C PRO A 9 -2.19 -2.01 13.42
N GLY A 10 -1.54 -1.28 12.53
CA GLY A 10 -2.07 -0.02 12.02
C GLY A 10 -1.35 0.42 10.75
N ALA A 11 -1.84 1.51 10.15
CA ALA A 11 -1.28 2.02 8.89
C ALA A 11 0.18 2.47 9.02
N PHE A 12 0.58 2.92 10.19
CA PHE A 12 1.96 3.36 10.43
C PHE A 12 2.96 2.20 10.28
N GLU A 13 2.53 0.95 10.48
CA GLU A 13 3.36 -0.24 10.36
C GLU A 13 3.38 -0.83 8.95
N LEU A 14 2.61 -0.28 8.02
CA LEU A 14 2.60 -0.76 6.63
C LEU A 14 3.94 -0.58 5.92
N PRO A 15 4.64 0.57 6.04
CA PRO A 15 5.91 0.74 5.33
C PRO A 15 6.97 -0.29 5.71
N VAL A 16 7.16 -0.59 6.98
CA VAL A 16 8.19 -1.55 7.39
C VAL A 16 7.86 -2.97 6.94
N THR A 17 6.58 -3.33 7.00
CA THR A 17 6.13 -4.66 6.55
C THR A 17 6.23 -4.79 5.03
N ALA A 18 5.80 -3.76 4.31
CA ALA A 18 5.93 -3.73 2.85
C ALA A 18 7.40 -3.77 2.42
N ALA A 19 8.29 -3.11 3.16
CA ALA A 19 9.73 -3.17 2.90
C ALA A 19 10.26 -4.61 2.98
N ALA A 20 9.88 -5.32 4.02
CA ALA A 20 10.30 -6.71 4.20
C ALA A 20 9.80 -7.59 3.05
N MET A 21 8.55 -7.43 2.65
CA MET A 21 7.97 -8.20 1.56
C MET A 21 8.62 -7.85 0.21
N ALA A 22 8.78 -6.56 -0.08
CA ALA A 22 9.37 -6.12 -1.35
C ALA A 22 10.83 -6.57 -1.49
N ARG A 23 11.59 -6.55 -0.41
CA ARG A 23 13.01 -6.93 -0.43
C ARG A 23 13.25 -8.43 -0.38
N SER A 24 12.22 -9.22 -0.12
CA SER A 24 12.35 -10.68 -0.06
C SER A 24 12.59 -11.34 -1.41
N SER A 25 12.32 -10.66 -2.49
CA SER A 25 12.36 -11.17 -3.87
C SER A 25 11.31 -12.26 -4.16
N ASN A 26 10.36 -12.44 -3.26
CA ASN A 26 9.31 -13.45 -3.40
C ASN A 26 8.04 -12.92 -4.07
N TYR A 27 7.93 -11.61 -4.25
CA TYR A 27 6.70 -10.96 -4.75
C TYR A 27 6.99 -10.00 -5.87
N ASP A 28 6.12 -9.98 -6.88
CA ASP A 28 6.20 -9.06 -8.01
C ASP A 28 5.57 -7.70 -7.71
N ALA A 29 4.72 -7.64 -6.70
CA ALA A 29 4.07 -6.42 -6.25
C ALA A 29 3.59 -6.60 -4.82
N VAL A 30 3.45 -5.50 -4.10
CA VAL A 30 2.89 -5.46 -2.75
C VAL A 30 1.75 -4.47 -2.73
N ILE A 31 0.63 -4.84 -2.13
CA ILE A 31 -0.53 -3.95 -1.98
C ILE A 31 -0.71 -3.65 -0.50
N CYS A 32 -0.66 -2.37 -0.15
CA CYS A 32 -0.89 -1.92 1.22
C CYS A 32 -2.33 -1.45 1.35
N ILE A 33 -3.11 -2.15 2.15
CA ILE A 33 -4.53 -1.84 2.34
C ILE A 33 -4.79 -1.42 3.77
N GLY A 34 -5.50 -0.33 3.95
CA GLY A 34 -5.88 0.14 5.26
C GLY A 34 -6.76 1.37 5.19
N ALA A 35 -7.13 1.86 6.35
CA ALA A 35 -7.89 3.09 6.47
C ALA A 35 -7.34 3.92 7.61
N VAL A 36 -7.17 5.21 7.38
CA VAL A 36 -6.82 6.18 8.42
C VAL A 36 -7.97 7.16 8.50
N ILE A 37 -8.66 7.17 9.63
CA ILE A 37 -9.83 7.98 9.85
C ILE A 37 -9.47 9.10 10.81
N GLU A 38 -9.86 10.34 10.50
CA GLU A 38 -9.59 11.48 11.33
C GLU A 38 -10.20 11.29 12.73
N GLY A 39 -9.36 11.46 13.75
CA GLY A 39 -9.79 11.42 15.14
C GLY A 39 -9.74 12.80 15.77
N GLU A 40 -9.78 12.84 17.12
CA GLU A 40 -9.77 14.08 17.88
C GLU A 40 -8.37 14.71 18.01
N THR A 41 -7.32 14.01 17.55
CA THR A 41 -5.94 14.46 17.72
C THR A 41 -5.27 14.62 16.36
N ALA A 42 -4.09 15.28 16.36
CA ALA A 42 -3.25 15.42 15.16
C ALA A 42 -2.60 14.11 14.70
N HIS A 43 -2.78 13.03 15.43
CA HIS A 43 -2.22 11.71 15.11
C HIS A 43 -2.62 11.26 13.70
N PHE A 44 -3.83 11.57 13.26
CA PHE A 44 -4.32 11.27 11.91
C PHE A 44 -3.37 11.79 10.83
N GLU A 45 -2.93 13.05 10.93
CA GLU A 45 -2.06 13.64 9.91
C GLU A 45 -0.68 12.98 9.87
N TYR A 46 -0.12 12.68 11.02
CA TYR A 46 1.18 12.01 11.10
C TYR A 46 1.14 10.62 10.52
N VAL A 47 0.12 9.83 10.86
CA VAL A 47 -0.02 8.46 10.36
C VAL A 47 -0.24 8.47 8.85
N SER A 48 -1.11 9.34 8.34
CA SER A 48 -1.40 9.44 6.91
C SER A 48 -0.16 9.82 6.12
N LYS A 49 0.58 10.82 6.59
CA LYS A 49 1.78 11.30 5.91
C LYS A 49 2.88 10.24 5.89
N GLU A 50 3.16 9.63 7.04
CA GLU A 50 4.24 8.64 7.14
C GLU A 50 3.91 7.38 6.35
N ALA A 51 2.66 6.92 6.37
CA ALA A 51 2.27 5.77 5.56
C ALA A 51 2.42 6.07 4.07
N SER A 52 1.91 7.22 3.63
CA SER A 52 1.96 7.65 2.24
C SER A 52 3.40 7.82 1.74
N ASP A 53 4.20 8.58 2.47
CA ASP A 53 5.59 8.84 2.09
C ASP A 53 6.44 7.55 2.10
N GLY A 54 6.26 6.72 3.11
CA GLY A 54 7.01 5.48 3.24
C GLY A 54 6.68 4.49 2.13
N ILE A 55 5.42 4.34 1.79
CA ILE A 55 4.98 3.43 0.72
C ILE A 55 5.51 3.91 -0.64
N ALA A 56 5.38 5.21 -0.92
CA ALA A 56 5.87 5.77 -2.18
C ALA A 56 7.38 5.58 -2.33
N ARG A 57 8.13 5.82 -1.27
CA ARG A 57 9.58 5.67 -1.28
C ARG A 57 10.01 4.23 -1.52
N LEU A 58 9.28 3.27 -0.97
CA LEU A 58 9.60 1.85 -1.13
C LEU A 58 9.53 1.40 -2.58
N SER A 59 8.54 1.86 -3.33
CA SER A 59 8.43 1.51 -4.76
C SER A 59 9.68 1.95 -5.52
N VAL A 60 10.15 3.16 -5.26
CA VAL A 60 11.33 3.70 -5.92
C VAL A 60 12.60 2.99 -5.47
N ASP A 61 12.76 2.80 -4.16
CA ASP A 61 13.98 2.25 -3.59
C ASP A 61 14.17 0.76 -3.89
N THR A 62 13.08 0.00 -3.98
CA THR A 62 13.15 -1.45 -4.21
C THR A 62 12.96 -1.86 -5.65
N GLY A 63 12.36 -1.00 -6.47
CA GLY A 63 11.97 -1.37 -7.84
C GLY A 63 10.79 -2.33 -7.90
N VAL A 64 10.15 -2.62 -6.77
CA VAL A 64 8.95 -3.45 -6.70
C VAL A 64 7.74 -2.54 -6.55
N PRO A 65 6.69 -2.70 -7.37
CA PRO A 65 5.49 -1.87 -7.20
C PRO A 65 4.87 -2.09 -5.83
N VAL A 66 4.74 -1.01 -5.07
CA VAL A 66 4.03 -1.02 -3.79
C VAL A 66 2.81 -0.12 -3.96
N ILE A 67 1.65 -0.74 -4.02
CA ILE A 67 0.40 -0.05 -4.35
C ILE A 67 -0.19 0.59 -3.11
N PHE A 68 -0.53 1.87 -3.22
CA PHE A 68 -1.09 2.63 -2.12
C PHE A 68 -2.61 2.44 -2.08
N GLY A 69 -3.08 1.52 -1.24
CA GLY A 69 -4.49 1.26 -1.00
C GLY A 69 -4.95 1.74 0.38
N VAL A 70 -4.24 2.69 0.96
CA VAL A 70 -4.61 3.26 2.25
C VAL A 70 -5.55 4.43 2.02
N GLN A 71 -6.76 4.34 2.60
CA GLN A 71 -7.75 5.40 2.49
C GLN A 71 -7.61 6.36 3.67
N THR A 72 -7.60 7.65 3.37
CA THR A 72 -7.59 8.69 4.39
C THR A 72 -8.93 9.42 4.32
N THR A 73 -9.76 9.23 5.34
CA THR A 73 -11.11 9.79 5.37
C THR A 73 -11.36 10.50 6.68
N TYR A 74 -12.38 11.37 6.68
CA TYR A 74 -12.75 12.10 7.90
C TYR A 74 -13.72 11.30 8.77
N THR A 75 -14.46 10.36 8.21
CA THR A 75 -15.45 9.58 8.94
C THR A 75 -15.38 8.10 8.57
N THR A 76 -15.90 7.26 9.47
CA THR A 76 -16.01 5.82 9.23
C THR A 76 -16.94 5.54 8.04
N ASP A 77 -18.01 6.30 7.88
CA ASP A 77 -18.94 6.12 6.76
C ASP A 77 -18.26 6.36 5.43
N GLN A 78 -17.36 7.35 5.34
CA GLN A 78 -16.59 7.59 4.14
C GLN A 78 -15.66 6.41 3.80
N ALA A 79 -15.05 5.82 4.82
CA ALA A 79 -14.19 4.65 4.64
C ALA A 79 -14.99 3.46 4.09
N PHE A 80 -16.15 3.19 4.64
CA PHE A 80 -17.03 2.12 4.15
C PHE A 80 -17.48 2.36 2.72
N ALA A 81 -17.77 3.59 2.35
CA ALA A 81 -18.22 3.93 1.01
C ALA A 81 -17.14 3.63 -0.06
N ARG A 82 -15.87 3.53 0.34
CA ARG A 82 -14.75 3.30 -0.59
C ARG A 82 -14.26 1.86 -0.63
N ILE A 83 -14.89 0.94 0.08
CA ILE A 83 -14.47 -0.47 0.11
C ILE A 83 -14.43 -1.08 -1.31
N GLY A 84 -15.35 -0.68 -2.20
CA GLY A 84 -15.40 -1.18 -3.56
C GLY A 84 -14.20 -0.84 -4.43
N HIS A 85 -13.29 0.04 -3.99
CA HIS A 85 -12.11 0.40 -4.76
C HIS A 85 -10.98 -0.64 -4.68
N ALA A 86 -11.12 -1.68 -3.86
CA ALA A 86 -10.06 -2.66 -3.65
C ALA A 86 -9.67 -3.42 -4.94
N SER A 87 -10.61 -3.68 -5.83
CA SER A 87 -10.31 -4.34 -7.11
C SER A 87 -9.38 -3.51 -7.99
N GLY A 88 -9.50 -2.18 -7.92
CA GLY A 88 -8.61 -1.27 -8.64
C GLY A 88 -7.17 -1.36 -8.17
N TYR A 89 -6.93 -1.64 -6.88
CA TYR A 89 -5.57 -1.83 -6.37
C TYR A 89 -4.93 -3.07 -6.95
N ALA A 90 -5.68 -4.16 -7.07
CA ALA A 90 -5.18 -5.40 -7.67
C ALA A 90 -4.86 -5.21 -9.14
N GLU A 91 -5.71 -4.53 -9.88
CA GLU A 91 -5.47 -4.21 -11.30
C GLU A 91 -4.19 -3.38 -11.46
N ALA A 92 -4.01 -2.36 -10.62
CA ALA A 92 -2.82 -1.52 -10.65
C ALA A 92 -1.56 -2.33 -10.34
N ALA A 93 -1.62 -3.26 -9.39
CA ALA A 93 -0.48 -4.10 -9.05
C ALA A 93 -0.05 -4.97 -10.23
N VAL A 94 -0.99 -5.61 -10.90
CA VAL A 94 -0.69 -6.44 -12.07
C VAL A 94 -0.14 -5.61 -13.22
N GLU A 95 -0.76 -4.47 -13.50
CA GLU A 95 -0.32 -3.56 -14.55
C GLU A 95 1.11 -3.08 -14.31
N MET A 96 1.41 -2.64 -13.10
CA MET A 96 2.74 -2.13 -12.78
C MET A 96 3.80 -3.23 -12.75
N ALA A 97 3.48 -4.41 -12.25
CA ALA A 97 4.41 -5.53 -12.27
C ALA A 97 4.79 -5.91 -13.69
N ASN A 98 3.82 -5.96 -14.60
CA ASN A 98 4.06 -6.28 -16.00
C ASN A 98 4.85 -5.18 -16.71
N LEU A 99 4.53 -3.91 -16.43
CA LEU A 99 5.25 -2.78 -17.03
C LEU A 99 6.71 -2.80 -16.63
N LEU A 100 7.00 -2.94 -15.34
CA LEU A 100 8.39 -2.92 -14.86
C LEU A 100 9.18 -4.12 -15.38
N ARG A 101 8.53 -5.29 -15.49
CA ARG A 101 9.18 -6.46 -16.10
C ARG A 101 9.58 -6.16 -17.55
N THR A 102 8.68 -5.56 -18.32
CA THR A 102 8.94 -5.19 -19.71
C THR A 102 10.11 -4.20 -19.81
N LEU A 103 10.11 -3.19 -18.96
CA LEU A 103 11.15 -2.16 -18.96
C LEU A 103 12.52 -2.74 -18.55
N ASN A 104 12.53 -3.65 -17.57
CA ASN A 104 13.77 -4.26 -17.10
C ASN A 104 14.38 -5.25 -18.11
N ASP A 105 13.53 -5.86 -18.93
CA ASP A 105 13.97 -6.82 -19.96
C ASP A 105 14.35 -6.15 -21.28
N ALA A 106 14.14 -4.86 -21.39
CA ALA A 106 14.41 -4.11 -22.61
C ALA A 106 15.91 -3.87 -22.85
#